data_d5d608c740386414f1c5299048745b1d
#
_entry.id   d5d608c740386414f1c5299048745b1d
#
_cell.length_a   1.000
_cell.length_b   1.000
_cell.length_c   1.000
_cell.angle_alpha   90.00
_cell.angle_beta   90.00
_cell.angle_gamma   90.00
#
_symmetry.space_group_name_H-M   'P 1'
#
loop_
_entity.id
_entity.type
_entity.pdbx_description
1 polymer ?
#
loop_
_entity_poly.entity_id
_entity_poly.type
_entity_poly.pdbx_seq_one_letter_code
_entity_poly.pdbx_strand_id
1 'polypeptide(L)'
;MVISQHIQLPRGEGTNMELKNRLKQADVLLAPGVYDALSALIAEQAGFEALYLSGASIAYTLLGRSDIGLTTVTEVVNTLSHITDRVKVPVIVDADTGFGNALNTQRTVRHLERAGASMIQLEDQTFPKRCGHLDGKGVVSVQEMEGKLRAALDARHASSTLILARTDALAIEGFDKALERAERYLECGADAIFIEAVRTPQEMDIACQRFASRAPMLANMVEGGKTPIQSAQELGARGYKIVIFPGGTARAVAHTLKAYYASLKQHQTTLPWQTKMLDFDGLNEVIGTTDLLNLGKKYDNY
;
A
#
# COMPACT_ATOMS: atom_id res chain seq x y z
N MET A 1 -1.72 35.58 6.95
CA MET A 1 -2.24 35.76 5.60
C MET A 1 -1.37 34.95 4.65
N VAL A 2 -1.64 33.65 4.53
CA VAL A 2 -1.04 32.78 3.50
C VAL A 2 -2.22 32.08 2.86
N ILE A 3 -2.63 32.60 1.70
CA ILE A 3 -3.67 31.98 0.87
C ILE A 3 -3.02 30.77 0.23
N SER A 4 -3.34 29.59 0.75
CA SER A 4 -2.96 28.34 0.12
C SER A 4 -3.71 28.20 -1.21
N GLN A 5 -3.02 28.50 -2.31
CA GLN A 5 -3.47 28.17 -3.66
C GLN A 5 -3.35 26.65 -3.83
N HIS A 6 -4.42 25.93 -3.63
CA HIS A 6 -4.46 24.49 -3.89
C HIS A 6 -5.57 24.14 -4.87
N ILE A 7 -5.45 24.66 -6.11
CA ILE A 7 -6.05 23.98 -7.26
C ILE A 7 -5.05 22.88 -7.62
N GLN A 8 -5.41 21.64 -7.34
CA GLN A 8 -4.56 20.50 -7.62
C GLN A 8 -4.51 20.30 -9.13
N LEU A 9 -3.35 20.53 -9.71
CA LEU A 9 -3.01 19.99 -11.02
C LEU A 9 -2.93 18.44 -10.89
N PRO A 10 -3.20 17.69 -11.96
CA PRO A 10 -3.06 16.23 -11.92
C PRO A 10 -1.70 15.86 -11.38
N ARG A 11 -1.64 14.83 -10.52
CA ARG A 11 -0.39 14.32 -9.97
C ARG A 11 0.51 13.93 -11.13
N GLY A 12 1.58 14.68 -11.26
CA GLY A 12 2.60 14.46 -12.25
C GLY A 12 3.83 13.78 -11.62
N GLU A 13 4.89 13.73 -12.40
CA GLU A 13 6.21 13.19 -12.05
C GLU A 13 6.78 13.66 -10.70
N GLY A 14 6.29 14.78 -10.12
CA GLY A 14 6.74 15.33 -8.85
C GLY A 14 6.59 14.39 -7.66
N THR A 15 5.40 13.86 -7.41
CA THR A 15 5.12 12.99 -6.25
C THR A 15 5.90 11.67 -6.32
N ASN A 16 6.05 11.09 -7.52
CA ASN A 16 6.82 9.88 -7.73
C ASN A 16 8.33 10.13 -7.54
N MET A 17 8.81 11.30 -7.97
CA MET A 17 10.18 11.71 -7.73
C MET A 17 10.46 11.94 -6.24
N GLU A 18 9.46 12.41 -5.47
CA GLU A 18 9.53 12.56 -4.02
C GLU A 18 9.77 11.22 -3.34
N LEU A 19 9.01 10.15 -3.69
CA LEU A 19 9.24 8.81 -3.14
C LEU A 19 10.64 8.29 -3.47
N LYS A 20 11.06 8.39 -4.73
CA LYS A 20 12.39 7.95 -5.17
C LYS A 20 13.51 8.65 -4.42
N ASN A 21 13.36 9.95 -4.13
CA ASN A 21 14.32 10.74 -3.37
C ASN A 21 14.26 10.42 -1.87
N ARG A 22 13.04 10.23 -1.32
CA ARG A 22 12.85 9.81 0.07
C ARG A 22 13.52 8.46 0.37
N LEU A 23 13.45 7.52 -0.56
CA LEU A 23 14.10 6.21 -0.41
C LEU A 23 15.64 6.26 -0.43
N LYS A 24 16.25 7.37 -0.84
CA LYS A 24 17.71 7.58 -0.75
C LYS A 24 18.17 8.13 0.60
N GLN A 25 17.26 8.67 1.42
CA GLN A 25 17.61 9.18 2.75
C GLN A 25 18.05 8.05 3.67
N ALA A 26 18.73 8.34 4.78
CA ALA A 26 19.27 7.29 5.65
C ALA A 26 18.20 6.54 6.43
N ASP A 27 17.18 7.26 6.91
CA ASP A 27 16.12 6.73 7.77
C ASP A 27 15.09 5.86 7.01
N VAL A 28 14.42 4.99 7.76
CA VAL A 28 13.36 4.11 7.25
C VAL A 28 12.09 4.89 6.96
N LEU A 29 11.38 4.52 5.90
CA LEU A 29 10.07 5.06 5.55
C LEU A 29 8.97 4.15 6.13
N LEU A 30 8.12 4.72 7.00
CA LEU A 30 6.92 4.05 7.49
C LEU A 30 5.72 4.45 6.64
N ALA A 31 5.09 3.46 5.97
CA ALA A 31 3.91 3.66 5.14
C ALA A 31 2.72 2.85 5.72
N PRO A 32 1.77 3.49 6.42
CA PRO A 32 0.61 2.81 6.98
C PRO A 32 -0.33 2.32 5.88
N GLY A 33 -1.05 1.23 6.17
CA GLY A 33 -2.08 0.70 5.28
C GLY A 33 -3.31 1.59 5.23
N VAL A 34 -3.76 1.89 4.01
CA VAL A 34 -4.99 2.64 3.72
C VAL A 34 -5.85 1.86 2.74
N TYR A 35 -7.14 2.15 2.66
CA TYR A 35 -8.08 1.45 1.80
C TYR A 35 -9.17 2.35 1.18
N ASP A 36 -9.23 3.61 1.59
CA ASP A 36 -10.13 4.63 1.05
C ASP A 36 -9.56 6.05 1.23
N ALA A 37 -10.24 7.04 0.69
CA ALA A 37 -9.82 8.43 0.75
C ALA A 37 -9.81 9.01 2.18
N LEU A 38 -10.71 8.54 3.06
CA LEU A 38 -10.76 9.02 4.44
C LEU A 38 -9.59 8.50 5.27
N SER A 39 -9.30 7.19 5.20
CA SER A 39 -8.15 6.61 5.89
C SER A 39 -6.83 7.20 5.39
N ALA A 40 -6.71 7.46 4.08
CA ALA A 40 -5.56 8.10 3.49
C ALA A 40 -5.37 9.55 3.97
N LEU A 41 -6.44 10.35 3.98
CA LEU A 41 -6.43 11.72 4.46
C LEU A 41 -5.99 11.82 5.93
N ILE A 42 -6.56 10.98 6.79
CA ILE A 42 -6.22 10.96 8.22
C ILE A 42 -4.75 10.54 8.42
N ALA A 43 -4.26 9.58 7.64
CA ALA A 43 -2.85 9.18 7.70
C ALA A 43 -1.92 10.31 7.24
N GLU A 44 -2.24 11.04 6.16
CA GLU A 44 -1.47 12.20 5.73
C GLU A 44 -1.47 13.31 6.81
N GLN A 45 -2.63 13.60 7.41
CA GLN A 45 -2.74 14.59 8.51
C GLN A 45 -1.96 14.18 9.75
N ALA A 46 -1.78 12.87 9.99
CA ALA A 46 -0.93 12.35 11.06
C ALA A 46 0.58 12.50 10.76
N GLY A 47 0.96 12.99 9.57
CA GLY A 47 2.33 13.28 9.19
C GLY A 47 3.08 12.12 8.53
N PHE A 48 2.39 11.09 8.03
CA PHE A 48 3.05 10.03 7.27
C PHE A 48 3.48 10.54 5.89
N GLU A 49 4.72 10.20 5.52
CA GLU A 49 5.38 10.68 4.29
C GLU A 49 5.06 9.82 3.05
N ALA A 50 4.46 8.65 3.24
CA ALA A 50 3.94 7.77 2.19
C ALA A 50 2.82 6.88 2.74
N LEU A 51 1.99 6.34 1.86
CA LEU A 51 0.87 5.45 2.19
C LEU A 51 1.00 4.14 1.42
N TYR A 52 0.43 3.07 1.98
CA TYR A 52 0.33 1.77 1.32
C TYR A 52 -1.12 1.42 1.05
N LEU A 53 -1.54 1.41 -0.21
CA LEU A 53 -2.87 0.93 -0.61
C LEU A 53 -2.88 -0.60 -0.57
N SER A 54 -3.53 -1.14 0.45
CA SER A 54 -3.54 -2.57 0.75
C SER A 54 -4.66 -3.30 0.00
N GLY A 55 -4.30 -4.25 -0.89
CA GLY A 55 -5.27 -5.11 -1.58
C GLY A 55 -6.15 -5.91 -0.60
N ALA A 56 -5.55 -6.43 0.47
CA ALA A 56 -6.28 -7.12 1.52
C ALA A 56 -7.30 -6.21 2.21
N SER A 57 -6.92 -4.98 2.54
CA SER A 57 -7.82 -4.03 3.20
C SER A 57 -8.96 -3.60 2.27
N ILE A 58 -8.73 -3.47 0.95
CA ILE A 58 -9.79 -3.27 -0.05
C ILE A 58 -10.77 -4.44 -0.01
N ALA A 59 -10.29 -5.69 -0.05
CA ALA A 59 -11.16 -6.86 0.00
C ALA A 59 -12.02 -6.89 1.29
N TYR A 60 -11.43 -6.55 2.45
CA TYR A 60 -12.15 -6.51 3.72
C TYR A 60 -13.23 -5.43 3.77
N THR A 61 -12.94 -4.23 3.26
CA THR A 61 -13.81 -3.06 3.44
C THR A 61 -14.79 -2.86 2.29
N LEU A 62 -14.38 -3.12 1.05
CA LEU A 62 -15.24 -2.96 -0.12
C LEU A 62 -16.15 -4.18 -0.33
N LEU A 63 -15.62 -5.40 -0.13
CA LEU A 63 -16.34 -6.64 -0.41
C LEU A 63 -16.85 -7.34 0.86
N GLY A 64 -16.34 -6.99 2.06
CA GLY A 64 -16.60 -7.73 3.29
C GLY A 64 -16.10 -9.19 3.21
N ARG A 65 -15.03 -9.45 2.46
CA ARG A 65 -14.50 -10.79 2.16
C ARG A 65 -13.01 -10.89 2.47
N SER A 66 -12.56 -12.15 2.60
CA SER A 66 -11.13 -12.46 2.72
C SER A 66 -10.37 -12.10 1.44
N ASP A 67 -9.08 -11.81 1.62
CA ASP A 67 -8.15 -11.53 0.54
C ASP A 67 -7.69 -12.83 -0.14
N ILE A 68 -8.45 -13.27 -1.13
CA ILE A 68 -8.28 -14.52 -1.88
C ILE A 68 -8.41 -14.30 -3.40
N GLY A 69 -8.04 -13.13 -3.91
CA GLY A 69 -8.06 -12.81 -5.33
C GLY A 69 -9.45 -12.47 -5.88
N LEU A 70 -10.36 -11.97 -5.03
CA LEU A 70 -11.72 -11.56 -5.45
C LEU A 70 -11.75 -10.13 -5.99
N THR A 71 -10.82 -9.28 -5.55
CA THR A 71 -10.72 -7.87 -5.96
C THR A 71 -10.26 -7.78 -7.41
N THR A 72 -10.87 -6.90 -8.17
CA THR A 72 -10.51 -6.63 -9.57
C THR A 72 -9.55 -5.44 -9.69
N VAL A 73 -8.77 -5.39 -10.79
CA VAL A 73 -7.92 -4.23 -11.08
C VAL A 73 -8.72 -2.92 -11.14
N THR A 74 -9.95 -2.95 -11.63
CA THR A 74 -10.81 -1.76 -11.72
C THR A 74 -11.16 -1.22 -10.33
N GLU A 75 -11.46 -2.08 -9.37
CA GLU A 75 -11.73 -1.69 -7.99
C GLU A 75 -10.49 -1.06 -7.33
N VAL A 76 -9.31 -1.64 -7.55
CA VAL A 76 -8.05 -1.08 -7.03
C VAL A 76 -7.76 0.28 -7.65
N VAL A 77 -7.89 0.43 -8.98
CA VAL A 77 -7.67 1.69 -9.71
C VAL A 77 -8.64 2.78 -9.24
N ASN A 78 -9.92 2.46 -9.08
CA ASN A 78 -10.92 3.42 -8.60
C ASN A 78 -10.62 3.87 -7.17
N THR A 79 -10.29 2.94 -6.28
CA THR A 79 -9.91 3.26 -4.90
C THR A 79 -8.67 4.16 -4.87
N LEU A 80 -7.63 3.81 -5.65
CA LEU A 80 -6.44 4.63 -5.79
C LEU A 80 -6.76 6.03 -6.28
N SER A 81 -7.60 6.16 -7.30
CA SER A 81 -7.98 7.47 -7.86
C SER A 81 -8.62 8.38 -6.81
N HIS A 82 -9.54 7.84 -5.98
CA HIS A 82 -10.14 8.61 -4.88
C HIS A 82 -9.10 9.04 -3.83
N ILE A 83 -8.15 8.16 -3.50
CA ILE A 83 -7.06 8.47 -2.55
C ILE A 83 -6.19 9.57 -3.13
N THR A 84 -5.70 9.40 -4.35
CA THR A 84 -4.75 10.32 -4.96
C THR A 84 -5.37 11.67 -5.33
N ASP A 85 -6.68 11.74 -5.52
CA ASP A 85 -7.40 13.01 -5.63
C ASP A 85 -7.39 13.80 -4.30
N ARG A 86 -7.26 13.10 -3.17
CA ARG A 86 -7.43 13.68 -1.85
C ARG A 86 -6.12 13.96 -1.10
N VAL A 87 -5.08 13.12 -1.24
CA VAL A 87 -3.79 13.26 -0.53
C VAL A 87 -2.66 13.65 -1.48
N LYS A 88 -1.58 14.21 -0.96
CA LYS A 88 -0.40 14.64 -1.76
C LYS A 88 0.78 13.69 -1.62
N VAL A 89 0.86 12.96 -0.50
CA VAL A 89 1.95 12.02 -0.24
C VAL A 89 1.95 10.85 -1.22
N PRO A 90 3.12 10.27 -1.54
CA PRO A 90 3.24 9.11 -2.42
C PRO A 90 2.41 7.92 -1.95
N VAL A 91 1.84 7.16 -2.90
CA VAL A 91 1.08 5.94 -2.62
C VAL A 91 1.78 4.74 -3.25
N ILE A 92 2.15 3.77 -2.39
CA ILE A 92 2.61 2.44 -2.78
C ILE A 92 1.36 1.56 -2.95
N VAL A 93 1.22 0.89 -4.08
CA VAL A 93 0.00 0.14 -4.41
C VAL A 93 0.28 -1.34 -4.49
N ASP A 94 -0.51 -2.14 -3.77
CA ASP A 94 -0.57 -3.59 -3.93
C ASP A 94 -1.35 -3.92 -5.21
N ALA A 95 -0.64 -4.44 -6.22
CA ALA A 95 -1.22 -4.84 -7.50
C ALA A 95 -1.30 -6.36 -7.64
N ASP A 96 -1.30 -7.10 -6.53
CA ASP A 96 -1.41 -8.55 -6.51
C ASP A 96 -0.44 -9.20 -7.54
N THR A 97 -0.92 -10.14 -8.33
CA THR A 97 -0.13 -10.84 -9.37
C THR A 97 -0.06 -10.09 -10.71
N GLY A 98 -0.51 -8.82 -10.77
CA GLY A 98 -0.67 -8.06 -12.02
C GLY A 98 -1.99 -8.33 -12.73
N PHE A 99 -2.93 -9.06 -12.10
CA PHE A 99 -4.28 -9.40 -12.58
C PHE A 99 -4.28 -10.18 -13.90
N GLY A 100 -3.31 -11.06 -14.09
CA GLY A 100 -3.23 -11.97 -15.23
C GLY A 100 -1.81 -12.23 -15.72
N ASN A 101 -1.63 -12.38 -17.05
CA ASN A 101 -0.33 -12.61 -17.67
C ASN A 101 0.48 -11.31 -17.85
N ALA A 102 1.63 -11.37 -18.54
CA ALA A 102 2.49 -10.20 -18.76
C ALA A 102 1.77 -9.04 -19.48
N LEU A 103 0.86 -9.32 -20.43
CA LEU A 103 0.08 -8.29 -21.12
C LEU A 103 -0.97 -7.63 -20.20
N ASN A 104 -1.59 -8.42 -19.31
CA ASN A 104 -2.45 -7.88 -18.27
C ASN A 104 -1.66 -6.98 -17.31
N THR A 105 -0.45 -7.42 -16.93
CA THR A 105 0.46 -6.64 -16.06
C THR A 105 0.81 -5.29 -16.71
N GLN A 106 1.11 -5.24 -18.01
CA GLN A 106 1.32 -3.96 -18.71
C GLN A 106 0.11 -3.04 -18.58
N ARG A 107 -1.09 -3.57 -18.81
CA ARG A 107 -2.33 -2.80 -18.68
C ARG A 107 -2.53 -2.31 -17.25
N THR A 108 -2.33 -3.17 -16.27
CA THR A 108 -2.44 -2.85 -14.85
C THR A 108 -1.52 -1.70 -14.45
N VAL A 109 -0.24 -1.79 -14.82
CA VAL A 109 0.75 -0.74 -14.51
C VAL A 109 0.34 0.60 -15.12
N ARG A 110 -0.07 0.64 -16.39
CA ARG A 110 -0.54 1.87 -17.04
C ARG A 110 -1.77 2.48 -16.35
N HIS A 111 -2.70 1.65 -15.88
CA HIS A 111 -3.89 2.12 -15.16
C HIS A 111 -3.55 2.67 -13.79
N LEU A 112 -2.72 1.96 -13.02
CA LEU A 112 -2.30 2.39 -11.69
C LEU A 112 -1.42 3.65 -11.75
N GLU A 113 -0.51 3.73 -12.70
CA GLU A 113 0.32 4.93 -12.89
C GLU A 113 -0.54 6.16 -13.22
N ARG A 114 -1.51 6.04 -14.14
CA ARG A 114 -2.47 7.11 -14.44
C ARG A 114 -3.33 7.51 -13.25
N ALA A 115 -3.66 6.55 -12.39
CA ALA A 115 -4.37 6.80 -11.14
C ALA A 115 -3.47 7.39 -10.02
N GLY A 116 -2.16 7.59 -10.29
CA GLY A 116 -1.23 8.26 -9.39
C GLY A 116 -0.43 7.34 -8.46
N ALA A 117 -0.26 6.06 -8.79
CA ALA A 117 0.66 5.17 -8.08
C ALA A 117 2.10 5.68 -8.16
N SER A 118 2.79 5.77 -7.02
CA SER A 118 4.22 6.13 -6.97
C SER A 118 5.12 4.89 -6.96
N MET A 119 4.63 3.78 -6.42
CA MET A 119 5.27 2.47 -6.48
C MET A 119 4.18 1.40 -6.67
N ILE A 120 4.43 0.43 -7.53
CA ILE A 120 3.51 -0.67 -7.84
C ILE A 120 4.17 -1.98 -7.42
N GLN A 121 3.55 -2.67 -6.46
CA GLN A 121 3.97 -3.98 -6.01
C GLN A 121 3.36 -5.06 -6.87
N LEU A 122 4.19 -6.00 -7.34
CA LEU A 122 3.79 -7.20 -8.07
C LEU A 122 4.35 -8.44 -7.38
N GLU A 123 3.53 -9.47 -7.20
CA GLU A 123 3.92 -10.70 -6.53
C GLU A 123 3.92 -11.91 -7.47
N ASP A 124 4.74 -12.91 -7.12
CA ASP A 124 4.93 -14.15 -7.90
C ASP A 124 3.94 -15.27 -7.56
N GLN A 125 2.83 -14.99 -6.89
CA GLN A 125 1.82 -16.00 -6.63
C GLN A 125 1.11 -16.48 -7.92
N THR A 126 0.64 -17.74 -7.89
CA THR A 126 -0.33 -18.23 -8.88
C THR A 126 -1.70 -17.58 -8.62
N PHE A 127 -2.48 -17.36 -9.71
CA PHE A 127 -3.85 -16.88 -9.58
C PHE A 127 -4.82 -18.09 -9.40
N PRO A 128 -5.86 -17.99 -8.55
CA PRO A 128 -6.17 -16.88 -7.65
C PRO A 128 -5.20 -16.82 -6.45
N LYS A 129 -4.68 -15.61 -6.19
CA LYS A 129 -3.75 -15.37 -5.10
C LYS A 129 -4.44 -15.49 -3.73
N ARG A 130 -3.65 -15.55 -2.67
CA ARG A 130 -4.10 -15.47 -1.27
C ARG A 130 -3.23 -14.49 -0.49
N CYS A 131 -3.78 -13.97 0.61
CA CYS A 131 -2.99 -13.17 1.53
C CYS A 131 -1.68 -13.91 1.90
N GLY A 132 -0.55 -13.20 1.94
CA GLY A 132 0.78 -13.75 2.18
C GLY A 132 0.92 -14.60 3.46
N HIS A 133 0.06 -14.37 4.45
CA HIS A 133 0.02 -15.12 5.71
C HIS A 133 -0.94 -16.31 5.73
N LEU A 134 -1.75 -16.51 4.66
CA LEU A 134 -2.60 -17.70 4.51
C LEU A 134 -1.82 -18.88 3.91
N ASP A 135 -2.30 -20.08 4.18
CA ASP A 135 -1.77 -21.32 3.62
C ASP A 135 -2.39 -21.65 2.24
N GLY A 136 -1.78 -22.60 1.52
CA GLY A 136 -2.27 -23.09 0.23
C GLY A 136 -2.00 -22.13 -0.94
N LYS A 137 -0.98 -21.27 -0.82
CA LYS A 137 -0.46 -20.48 -1.93
C LYS A 137 0.36 -21.34 -2.89
N GLY A 138 0.45 -20.91 -4.15
CA GLY A 138 1.43 -21.39 -5.12
C GLY A 138 2.22 -20.18 -5.67
N VAL A 139 3.39 -20.45 -6.24
CA VAL A 139 4.17 -19.44 -6.99
C VAL A 139 4.30 -19.86 -8.45
N VAL A 140 4.34 -18.88 -9.34
CA VAL A 140 4.64 -19.09 -10.75
C VAL A 140 6.13 -19.37 -10.94
N SER A 141 6.54 -19.85 -12.11
CA SER A 141 7.97 -20.00 -12.41
C SER A 141 8.70 -18.65 -12.33
N VAL A 142 10.01 -18.70 -12.03
CA VAL A 142 10.86 -17.50 -12.04
C VAL A 142 10.75 -16.79 -13.40
N GLN A 143 10.81 -17.55 -14.49
CA GLN A 143 10.74 -17.02 -15.86
C GLN A 143 9.41 -16.31 -16.15
N GLU A 144 8.29 -16.81 -15.62
CA GLU A 144 6.99 -16.15 -15.76
C GLU A 144 6.98 -14.82 -15.02
N MET A 145 7.46 -14.79 -13.76
CA MET A 145 7.55 -13.55 -12.99
C MET A 145 8.51 -12.54 -13.63
N GLU A 146 9.68 -12.98 -14.13
CA GLU A 146 10.59 -12.13 -14.89
C GLU A 146 9.90 -11.52 -16.12
N GLY A 147 9.07 -12.30 -16.81
CA GLY A 147 8.26 -11.82 -17.94
C GLY A 147 7.29 -10.72 -17.52
N LYS A 148 6.61 -10.90 -16.38
CA LYS A 148 5.71 -9.87 -15.81
C LYS A 148 6.47 -8.62 -15.38
N LEU A 149 7.63 -8.77 -14.74
CA LEU A 149 8.45 -7.63 -14.32
C LEU A 149 8.97 -6.82 -15.51
N ARG A 150 9.50 -7.48 -16.56
CA ARG A 150 9.89 -6.79 -17.80
C ARG A 150 8.71 -6.05 -18.43
N ALA A 151 7.54 -6.70 -18.49
CA ALA A 151 6.32 -6.08 -18.99
C ALA A 151 5.88 -4.87 -18.17
N ALA A 152 6.04 -4.91 -16.85
CA ALA A 152 5.75 -3.79 -15.94
C ALA A 152 6.71 -2.62 -16.17
N LEU A 153 8.01 -2.89 -16.28
CA LEU A 153 9.05 -1.89 -16.52
C LEU A 153 8.88 -1.21 -17.89
N ASP A 154 8.54 -1.96 -18.92
CA ASP A 154 8.26 -1.43 -20.26
C ASP A 154 6.96 -0.62 -20.32
N ALA A 155 6.00 -0.93 -19.45
CA ALA A 155 4.69 -0.30 -19.47
C ALA A 155 4.63 1.05 -18.75
N ARG A 156 5.50 1.28 -17.77
CA ARG A 156 5.53 2.55 -17.01
C ARG A 156 5.91 3.71 -17.94
N HIS A 157 5.19 4.80 -17.81
CA HIS A 157 5.45 6.01 -18.59
C HIS A 157 6.66 6.79 -18.03
N ALA A 158 6.73 6.91 -16.71
CA ALA A 158 7.79 7.62 -16.02
C ALA A 158 8.71 6.67 -15.25
N SER A 159 10.04 6.84 -15.37
CA SER A 159 11.04 6.08 -14.59
C SER A 159 11.01 6.41 -13.08
N SER A 160 10.23 7.41 -12.70
CA SER A 160 9.96 7.74 -11.30
C SER A 160 8.86 6.87 -10.67
N THR A 161 8.01 6.22 -11.46
CA THR A 161 7.09 5.17 -10.99
C THR A 161 7.89 3.90 -10.73
N LEU A 162 7.97 3.47 -9.47
CA LEU A 162 8.82 2.36 -9.06
C LEU A 162 8.07 1.03 -9.16
N ILE A 163 8.78 -0.05 -9.51
CA ILE A 163 8.27 -1.43 -9.49
C ILE A 163 8.91 -2.19 -8.33
N LEU A 164 8.08 -2.62 -7.39
CA LEU A 164 8.44 -3.44 -6.25
C LEU A 164 8.13 -4.91 -6.58
N ALA A 165 9.15 -5.75 -6.62
CA ALA A 165 8.96 -7.18 -6.81
C ALA A 165 8.85 -7.89 -5.46
N ARG A 166 7.71 -8.57 -5.26
CA ARG A 166 7.43 -9.40 -4.10
C ARG A 166 7.55 -10.88 -4.46
N THR A 167 8.17 -11.65 -3.57
CA THR A 167 8.14 -13.11 -3.64
C THR A 167 7.47 -13.72 -2.42
N ASP A 168 6.56 -14.65 -2.66
CA ASP A 168 5.90 -15.48 -1.66
C ASP A 168 6.54 -16.88 -1.54
N ALA A 169 7.64 -17.11 -2.22
CA ALA A 169 8.31 -18.41 -2.33
C ALA A 169 8.83 -18.93 -0.98
N LEU A 170 9.11 -18.07 0.01
CA LEU A 170 9.61 -18.51 1.32
C LEU A 170 8.71 -19.58 1.95
N ALA A 171 7.41 -19.39 1.89
CA ALA A 171 6.45 -20.31 2.48
C ALA A 171 6.30 -21.64 1.70
N ILE A 172 6.76 -21.70 0.45
CA ILE A 172 6.50 -22.79 -0.51
C ILE A 172 7.78 -23.54 -0.86
N GLU A 173 8.84 -22.78 -1.19
CA GLU A 173 10.13 -23.32 -1.68
C GLU A 173 11.25 -23.18 -0.65
N GLY A 174 11.01 -22.42 0.45
CA GLY A 174 11.98 -22.14 1.50
C GLY A 174 12.77 -20.85 1.30
N PHE A 175 13.55 -20.49 2.33
CA PHE A 175 14.21 -19.18 2.42
C PHE A 175 15.26 -18.97 1.32
N ASP A 176 16.12 -19.97 1.07
CA ASP A 176 17.17 -19.85 0.05
C ASP A 176 16.59 -19.62 -1.35
N LYS A 177 15.50 -20.33 -1.68
CA LYS A 177 14.82 -20.14 -2.96
C LYS A 177 14.15 -18.77 -3.07
N ALA A 178 13.61 -18.25 -1.98
CA ALA A 178 13.08 -16.87 -1.96
C ALA A 178 14.21 -15.84 -2.20
N LEU A 179 15.40 -16.04 -1.64
CA LEU A 179 16.56 -15.20 -1.91
C LEU A 179 17.03 -15.30 -3.38
N GLU A 180 17.06 -16.50 -3.97
CA GLU A 180 17.39 -16.72 -5.38
C GLU A 180 16.38 -15.98 -6.31
N ARG A 181 15.07 -16.04 -6.00
CA ARG A 181 14.04 -15.33 -6.74
C ARG A 181 14.21 -13.81 -6.65
N ALA A 182 14.42 -13.29 -5.44
CA ALA A 182 14.66 -11.87 -5.22
C ALA A 182 15.86 -11.35 -6.01
N GLU A 183 16.95 -12.14 -6.09
CA GLU A 183 18.13 -11.84 -6.91
C GLU A 183 17.75 -11.70 -8.38
N ARG A 184 17.04 -12.69 -8.93
CA ARG A 184 16.60 -12.70 -10.33
C ARG A 184 15.67 -11.52 -10.66
N TYR A 185 14.83 -11.12 -9.70
CA TYR A 185 13.91 -9.99 -9.90
C TYR A 185 14.65 -8.64 -9.91
N LEU A 186 15.71 -8.49 -9.09
CA LEU A 186 16.61 -7.34 -9.17
C LEU A 186 17.38 -7.30 -10.50
N GLU A 187 17.90 -8.45 -10.96
CA GLU A 187 18.57 -8.55 -12.25
C GLU A 187 17.65 -8.19 -13.42
N CYS A 188 16.34 -8.45 -13.29
CA CYS A 188 15.33 -7.99 -14.24
C CYS A 188 15.10 -6.47 -14.23
N GLY A 189 15.58 -5.76 -13.20
CA GLY A 189 15.44 -4.32 -13.08
C GLY A 189 14.36 -3.84 -12.11
N ALA A 190 13.85 -4.70 -11.22
CA ALA A 190 12.95 -4.27 -10.14
C ALA A 190 13.63 -3.20 -9.29
N ASP A 191 12.89 -2.14 -8.96
CA ASP A 191 13.41 -0.99 -8.22
C ASP A 191 13.49 -1.24 -6.70
N ALA A 192 12.73 -2.21 -6.19
CA ALA A 192 12.69 -2.58 -4.77
C ALA A 192 12.30 -4.06 -4.62
N ILE A 193 12.60 -4.66 -3.46
CA ILE A 193 12.35 -6.07 -3.15
C ILE A 193 11.51 -6.23 -1.88
N PHE A 194 10.62 -7.20 -1.93
CA PHE A 194 9.84 -7.65 -0.79
C PHE A 194 9.83 -9.20 -0.72
N ILE A 195 10.39 -9.75 0.35
CA ILE A 195 10.32 -11.19 0.67
C ILE A 195 9.23 -11.37 1.72
N GLU A 196 8.13 -12.02 1.34
CA GLU A 196 6.96 -12.14 2.21
C GLU A 196 7.17 -13.19 3.30
N ALA A 197 6.62 -12.91 4.49
CA ALA A 197 6.52 -13.83 5.62
C ALA A 197 7.88 -14.34 6.15
N VAL A 198 8.91 -13.50 6.16
CA VAL A 198 10.18 -13.75 6.84
C VAL A 198 9.90 -14.02 8.32
N ARG A 199 10.45 -15.11 8.87
CA ARG A 199 10.01 -15.68 10.14
C ARG A 199 10.88 -15.31 11.33
N THR A 200 12.17 -15.04 11.08
CA THR A 200 13.14 -14.83 12.16
C THR A 200 13.98 -13.57 11.93
N PRO A 201 14.47 -12.92 13.00
CA PRO A 201 15.44 -11.84 12.87
C PRO A 201 16.69 -12.22 12.06
N GLN A 202 17.14 -13.46 12.17
CA GLN A 202 18.31 -13.97 11.45
C GLN A 202 18.05 -14.01 9.92
N GLU A 203 16.88 -14.49 9.50
CA GLU A 203 16.48 -14.45 8.08
C GLU A 203 16.39 -13.01 7.57
N MET A 204 15.86 -12.08 8.39
CA MET A 204 15.83 -10.65 8.06
C MET A 204 17.23 -10.09 7.85
N ASP A 205 18.15 -10.38 8.77
CA ASP A 205 19.54 -9.90 8.70
C ASP A 205 20.23 -10.44 7.46
N ILE A 206 20.08 -11.74 7.13
CA ILE A 206 20.65 -12.35 5.91
C ILE A 206 20.10 -11.69 4.65
N ALA A 207 18.77 -11.49 4.57
CA ALA A 207 18.15 -10.83 3.43
C ALA A 207 18.64 -9.38 3.27
N CYS A 208 18.72 -8.62 4.36
CA CYS A 208 19.23 -7.25 4.34
C CYS A 208 20.72 -7.17 3.95
N GLN A 209 21.56 -8.06 4.48
CA GLN A 209 22.98 -8.15 4.10
C GLN A 209 23.15 -8.39 2.60
N ARG A 210 22.25 -9.18 2.00
CA ARG A 210 22.33 -9.52 0.57
C ARG A 210 21.82 -8.40 -0.34
N PHE A 211 20.78 -7.69 0.04
CA PHE A 211 20.04 -6.82 -0.88
C PHE A 211 20.04 -5.33 -0.53
N ALA A 212 20.12 -4.94 0.76
CA ALA A 212 19.85 -3.56 1.19
C ALA A 212 20.81 -2.51 0.59
N SER A 213 22.04 -2.89 0.24
CA SER A 213 22.99 -2.00 -0.43
C SER A 213 22.70 -1.80 -1.93
N ARG A 214 21.80 -2.61 -2.51
CA ARG A 214 21.51 -2.66 -3.95
C ARG A 214 20.13 -2.12 -4.29
N ALA A 215 19.15 -2.36 -3.41
CA ALA A 215 17.78 -1.91 -3.61
C ALA A 215 17.07 -1.69 -2.27
N PRO A 216 16.10 -0.77 -2.19
CA PRO A 216 15.19 -0.66 -1.06
C PRO A 216 14.50 -1.99 -0.77
N MET A 217 14.51 -2.42 0.49
CA MET A 217 13.79 -3.59 0.96
C MET A 217 12.55 -3.18 1.75
N LEU A 218 11.43 -3.88 1.50
CA LEU A 218 10.18 -3.67 2.22
C LEU A 218 9.98 -4.77 3.26
N ALA A 219 9.63 -4.37 4.50
CA ALA A 219 9.16 -5.26 5.57
C ALA A 219 7.67 -5.08 5.80
N ASN A 220 6.95 -6.20 5.88
CA ASN A 220 5.51 -6.26 6.10
C ASN A 220 5.20 -6.71 7.54
N MET A 221 4.56 -5.83 8.31
CA MET A 221 4.15 -6.09 9.69
C MET A 221 2.64 -6.33 9.76
N VAL A 222 2.26 -7.61 9.91
CA VAL A 222 0.86 -8.02 10.01
C VAL A 222 0.58 -8.55 11.40
N GLU A 223 -0.37 -7.94 12.09
CA GLU A 223 -0.79 -8.32 13.43
C GLU A 223 -1.36 -9.75 13.44
N GLY A 224 -0.73 -10.64 14.20
CA GLY A 224 -1.03 -12.06 14.23
C GLY A 224 -0.53 -12.86 13.01
N GLY A 225 0.30 -12.25 12.17
CA GLY A 225 0.94 -12.91 11.02
C GLY A 225 2.12 -13.80 11.38
N LYS A 226 2.81 -14.31 10.35
CA LYS A 226 3.97 -15.22 10.50
C LYS A 226 5.26 -14.49 10.85
N THR A 227 5.37 -13.22 10.50
CA THR A 227 6.52 -12.36 10.80
C THR A 227 6.36 -11.73 12.19
N PRO A 228 7.34 -11.83 13.09
CA PRO A 228 7.30 -11.15 14.38
C PRO A 228 7.18 -9.63 14.21
N ILE A 229 6.22 -9.02 14.90
CA ILE A 229 6.03 -7.55 14.86
C ILE A 229 7.25 -6.86 15.48
N GLN A 230 7.82 -5.92 14.75
CA GLN A 230 8.90 -5.04 15.18
C GLN A 230 8.55 -3.60 14.81
N SER A 231 9.17 -2.64 15.47
CA SER A 231 9.04 -1.23 15.11
C SER A 231 9.75 -0.92 13.78
N ALA A 232 9.32 0.14 13.11
CA ALA A 232 9.99 0.61 11.91
C ALA A 232 11.47 0.96 12.17
N GLN A 233 11.76 1.50 13.37
CA GLN A 233 13.14 1.83 13.76
C GLN A 233 14.03 0.57 13.87
N GLU A 234 13.54 -0.51 14.50
CA GLU A 234 14.27 -1.78 14.61
C GLU A 234 14.51 -2.40 13.23
N LEU A 235 13.51 -2.37 12.36
CA LEU A 235 13.62 -2.88 10.99
C LEU A 235 14.57 -2.03 10.14
N GLY A 236 14.52 -0.70 10.28
CA GLY A 236 15.46 0.22 9.64
C GLY A 236 16.91 -0.04 10.06
N ALA A 237 17.15 -0.30 11.34
CA ALA A 237 18.48 -0.65 11.84
C ALA A 237 19.02 -1.98 11.27
N ARG A 238 18.14 -2.90 10.82
CA ARG A 238 18.53 -4.14 10.12
C ARG A 238 18.87 -3.90 8.64
N GLY A 239 18.37 -2.81 8.03
CA GLY A 239 18.57 -2.47 6.62
C GLY A 239 17.29 -2.39 5.78
N TYR A 240 16.13 -2.60 6.37
CA TYR A 240 14.86 -2.34 5.65
C TYR A 240 14.69 -0.84 5.40
N LYS A 241 14.19 -0.51 4.23
CA LYS A 241 13.99 0.88 3.81
C LYS A 241 12.53 1.32 3.86
N ILE A 242 11.61 0.39 3.68
CA ILE A 242 10.17 0.60 3.73
C ILE A 242 9.59 -0.37 4.76
N VAL A 243 8.76 0.14 5.66
CA VAL A 243 7.99 -0.69 6.61
C VAL A 243 6.51 -0.38 6.43
N ILE A 244 5.71 -1.42 6.28
CA ILE A 244 4.26 -1.30 6.13
C ILE A 244 3.52 -2.03 7.25
N PHE A 245 2.37 -1.47 7.65
CA PHE A 245 1.35 -2.11 8.49
C PHE A 245 0.04 -2.13 7.69
N PRO A 246 -0.09 -3.02 6.69
CA PRO A 246 -1.11 -2.89 5.63
C PRO A 246 -2.53 -3.12 6.11
N GLY A 247 -2.73 -3.95 7.13
CA GLY A 247 -4.05 -4.33 7.62
C GLY A 247 -4.46 -3.69 8.95
N GLY A 248 -3.57 -2.95 9.60
CA GLY A 248 -3.79 -2.40 10.95
C GLY A 248 -5.00 -1.48 11.01
N THR A 249 -5.12 -0.54 10.07
CA THR A 249 -6.24 0.40 9.98
C THR A 249 -7.59 -0.32 9.83
N ALA A 250 -7.70 -1.28 8.92
CA ALA A 250 -8.94 -2.04 8.71
C ALA A 250 -9.32 -2.86 9.97
N ARG A 251 -8.33 -3.46 10.66
CA ARG A 251 -8.56 -4.21 11.91
C ARG A 251 -9.01 -3.31 13.05
N ALA A 252 -8.40 -2.13 13.20
CA ALA A 252 -8.78 -1.14 14.21
C ALA A 252 -10.21 -0.64 13.99
N VAL A 253 -10.56 -0.31 12.73
CA VAL A 253 -11.91 0.12 12.36
C VAL A 253 -12.92 -1.00 12.60
N ALA A 254 -12.64 -2.24 12.18
CA ALA A 254 -13.52 -3.38 12.40
C ALA A 254 -13.78 -3.63 13.91
N HIS A 255 -12.74 -3.51 14.75
CA HIS A 255 -12.90 -3.60 16.20
C HIS A 255 -13.81 -2.50 16.75
N THR A 256 -13.59 -1.27 16.32
CA THR A 256 -14.39 -0.10 16.71
C THR A 256 -15.85 -0.23 16.28
N LEU A 257 -16.10 -0.64 15.03
CA LEU A 257 -17.46 -0.83 14.50
C LEU A 257 -18.24 -1.91 15.25
N LYS A 258 -17.58 -3.01 15.65
CA LYS A 258 -18.24 -4.03 16.47
C LYS A 258 -18.75 -3.46 17.79
N ALA A 259 -17.94 -2.67 18.48
CA ALA A 259 -18.31 -2.06 19.75
C ALA A 259 -19.39 -0.97 19.56
N TYR A 260 -19.26 -0.14 18.53
CA TYR A 260 -20.22 0.91 18.20
C TYR A 260 -21.62 0.32 17.90
N TYR A 261 -21.70 -0.66 17.00
CA TYR A 261 -22.99 -1.25 16.65
C TYR A 261 -23.62 -2.05 17.79
N ALA A 262 -22.82 -2.71 18.63
CA ALA A 262 -23.33 -3.34 19.86
C ALA A 262 -23.96 -2.31 20.81
N SER A 263 -23.28 -1.18 21.03
CA SER A 263 -23.78 -0.08 21.84
C SER A 263 -25.06 0.53 21.26
N LEU A 264 -25.07 0.83 19.95
CA LEU A 264 -26.23 1.42 19.29
C LEU A 264 -27.44 0.49 19.35
N LYS A 265 -27.24 -0.82 19.14
CA LYS A 265 -28.32 -1.82 19.27
C LYS A 265 -28.88 -1.91 20.69
N GLN A 266 -28.01 -1.86 21.69
CA GLN A 266 -28.40 -1.96 23.11
C GLN A 266 -29.15 -0.72 23.59
N HIS A 267 -28.65 0.47 23.25
CA HIS A 267 -29.15 1.72 23.82
C HIS A 267 -30.12 2.47 22.90
N GLN A 268 -30.24 2.08 21.62
CA GLN A 268 -31.06 2.74 20.59
C GLN A 268 -30.77 4.24 20.42
N THR A 269 -29.57 4.66 20.79
CA THR A 269 -29.06 6.04 20.71
C THR A 269 -27.54 6.01 20.63
N THR A 270 -26.94 7.06 20.08
CA THR A 270 -25.48 7.26 20.02
C THR A 270 -24.90 7.92 21.28
N LEU A 271 -25.73 8.36 22.22
CA LEU A 271 -25.30 9.08 23.44
C LEU A 271 -24.12 8.41 24.19
N PRO A 272 -24.11 7.08 24.44
CA PRO A 272 -23.00 6.43 25.13
C PRO A 272 -21.70 6.40 24.32
N TRP A 273 -21.75 6.78 23.04
CA TRP A 273 -20.60 6.76 22.12
C TRP A 273 -20.04 8.14 21.77
N GLN A 274 -20.74 9.22 22.11
CA GLN A 274 -20.41 10.60 21.70
C GLN A 274 -18.96 11.01 22.01
N THR A 275 -18.39 10.57 23.14
CA THR A 275 -17.01 10.88 23.50
C THR A 275 -15.96 10.03 22.77
N LYS A 276 -16.39 9.07 21.94
CA LYS A 276 -15.52 8.13 21.21
C LYS A 276 -15.61 8.31 19.70
N MET A 277 -16.25 9.36 19.23
CA MET A 277 -16.38 9.71 17.83
C MET A 277 -16.22 11.21 17.62
N LEU A 278 -15.90 11.61 16.42
CA LEU A 278 -16.01 13.02 16.01
C LEU A 278 -17.49 13.41 15.95
N ASP A 279 -17.81 14.60 16.38
CA ASP A 279 -19.10 15.22 16.13
C ASP A 279 -19.20 15.71 14.68
N PHE A 280 -20.31 16.34 14.34
CA PHE A 280 -20.58 16.84 12.99
C PHE A 280 -19.50 17.82 12.52
N ASP A 281 -19.14 18.78 13.37
CA ASP A 281 -18.17 19.83 13.03
C ASP A 281 -16.75 19.27 12.95
N GLY A 282 -16.36 18.40 13.87
CA GLY A 282 -15.06 17.77 13.87
C GLY A 282 -14.81 16.89 12.64
N LEU A 283 -15.82 16.16 12.14
CA LEU A 283 -15.69 15.42 10.89
C LEU A 283 -15.56 16.38 9.69
N ASN A 284 -16.39 17.44 9.64
CA ASN A 284 -16.33 18.43 8.57
C ASN A 284 -15.00 19.20 8.53
N GLU A 285 -14.36 19.43 9.69
CA GLU A 285 -13.02 19.98 9.78
C GLU A 285 -11.99 19.02 9.16
N VAL A 286 -12.01 17.73 9.55
CA VAL A 286 -11.08 16.70 9.03
C VAL A 286 -11.15 16.62 7.50
N ILE A 287 -12.35 16.60 6.93
CA ILE A 287 -12.53 16.45 5.47
C ILE A 287 -12.42 17.78 4.70
N GLY A 288 -12.25 18.93 5.38
CA GLY A 288 -12.02 20.22 4.77
C GLY A 288 -13.27 20.85 4.12
N THR A 289 -14.46 20.64 4.70
CA THR A 289 -15.74 21.12 4.16
C THR A 289 -15.74 22.65 3.95
N THR A 290 -15.21 23.43 4.90
CA THR A 290 -15.17 24.88 4.82
C THR A 290 -14.39 25.38 3.61
N ASP A 291 -13.23 24.76 3.33
CA ASP A 291 -12.38 25.15 2.19
C ASP A 291 -13.06 24.85 0.87
N LEU A 292 -13.74 23.69 0.78
CA LEU A 292 -14.47 23.27 -0.42
C LEU A 292 -15.65 24.19 -0.69
N LEU A 293 -16.43 24.57 0.35
CA LEU A 293 -17.54 25.52 0.22
C LEU A 293 -17.04 26.91 -0.18
N ASN A 294 -15.92 27.38 0.37
CA ASN A 294 -15.32 28.65 -0.01
C ASN A 294 -14.78 28.64 -1.44
N LEU A 295 -14.26 27.51 -1.90
CA LEU A 295 -13.89 27.32 -3.30
C LEU A 295 -15.12 27.42 -4.21
N GLY A 296 -16.25 26.77 -3.85
CA GLY A 296 -17.52 26.83 -4.59
C GLY A 296 -18.01 28.26 -4.79
N LYS A 297 -17.97 29.09 -3.74
CA LYS A 297 -18.38 30.50 -3.81
C LYS A 297 -17.67 31.36 -4.88
N LYS A 298 -16.48 30.93 -5.34
CA LYS A 298 -15.78 31.61 -6.44
C LYS A 298 -16.50 31.47 -7.78
N TYR A 299 -17.36 30.48 -7.90
CA TYR A 299 -18.10 30.13 -9.12
C TYR A 299 -19.58 30.52 -9.07
N ASP A 300 -20.10 30.92 -7.89
CA ASP A 300 -21.50 31.29 -7.69
C ASP A 300 -21.87 32.74 -8.21
N ASN A 301 -20.90 33.50 -8.71
CA ASN A 301 -21.07 34.90 -9.14
C ASN A 301 -21.12 35.05 -10.67
N TYR A 302 -21.60 34.05 -11.40
CA TYR A 302 -21.85 34.13 -12.84
C TYR A 302 -23.32 34.07 -13.17
#